data_01ec66224aa63ace2f6f7e761389072f
#
_entry.id   01ec66224aa63ace2f6f7e761389072f
#
_cell.length_a   1.000
_cell.length_b   1.000
_cell.length_c   1.000
_cell.angle_alpha   90.00
_cell.angle_beta   90.00
_cell.angle_gamma   90.00
#
_symmetry.space_group_name_H-M   'P 1'
#
loop_
_entity.id
_entity.type
_entity.pdbx_description
1 polymer ?
#
loop_
_entity_poly.entity_id
_entity_poly.type
_entity_poly.pdbx_seq_one_letter_code
_entity_poly.pdbx_strand_id
1 'polypeptide(L)'
;GEPLMTLSTDLRMAMLIGSGIAWTLVYVLIIKHGFEDKTFGMPLLALAANLSWEFIFAFVLPVHEATQRSADIVWWAFDMVIAYQFLRFGRTSVRGTPLERYFYPMFVIVIAVCFTAVLTITLQFEPIVPPRIIDGRYPAFDQNLMMSILFVAMLNIRTDLSAPSLHL
;
A
#
# COMPACT_ATOMS: atom_id res chain seq x y z
N GLY A 1 -26.60 -24.68 -7.66
CA GLY A 1 -26.65 -23.30 -8.12
C GLY A 1 -25.45 -23.04 -9.01
N GLU A 2 -25.71 -22.63 -10.24
CA GLU A 2 -24.62 -22.24 -11.16
C GLU A 2 -23.83 -21.05 -10.58
N PRO A 3 -22.52 -20.98 -10.78
CA PRO A 3 -21.74 -19.86 -10.30
C PRO A 3 -22.17 -18.58 -11.03
N LEU A 4 -22.64 -17.61 -10.25
CA LEU A 4 -22.97 -16.27 -10.71
C LEU A 4 -21.75 -15.67 -11.45
N MET A 5 -21.86 -15.50 -12.76
CA MET A 5 -20.91 -14.85 -13.68
C MET A 5 -19.46 -15.35 -13.60
N THR A 6 -19.11 -16.31 -14.42
CA THR A 6 -17.70 -16.52 -14.81
C THR A 6 -17.31 -15.43 -15.81
N LEU A 7 -16.52 -14.46 -15.36
CA LEU A 7 -15.86 -13.51 -16.27
C LEU A 7 -15.04 -14.30 -17.30
N SER A 8 -15.07 -13.90 -18.58
CA SER A 8 -14.23 -14.52 -19.58
C SER A 8 -12.74 -14.38 -19.20
N THR A 9 -11.93 -15.37 -19.55
CA THR A 9 -10.50 -15.41 -19.25
C THR A 9 -9.80 -14.13 -19.75
N ASP A 10 -10.20 -13.65 -20.93
CA ASP A 10 -9.63 -12.44 -21.54
C ASP A 10 -9.94 -11.18 -20.73
N LEU A 11 -11.16 -11.07 -20.23
CA LEU A 11 -11.56 -9.93 -19.39
C LEU A 11 -10.81 -9.93 -18.05
N ARG A 12 -10.66 -11.10 -17.41
CA ARG A 12 -9.85 -11.24 -16.21
C ARG A 12 -8.40 -10.82 -16.44
N MET A 13 -7.79 -11.29 -17.53
CA MET A 13 -6.42 -10.93 -17.89
C MET A 13 -6.28 -9.42 -18.17
N ALA A 14 -7.21 -8.84 -18.90
CA ALA A 14 -7.22 -7.40 -19.16
C ALA A 14 -7.33 -6.59 -17.87
N MET A 15 -8.17 -7.01 -16.92
CA MET A 15 -8.31 -6.34 -15.61
C MET A 15 -7.03 -6.46 -14.78
N LEU A 16 -6.39 -7.63 -14.74
CA LEU A 16 -5.12 -7.84 -14.02
C LEU A 16 -4.00 -6.95 -14.58
N ILE A 17 -3.82 -6.97 -15.90
CA ILE A 17 -2.80 -6.14 -16.57
C ILE A 17 -3.10 -4.65 -16.34
N GLY A 18 -4.34 -4.23 -16.54
CA GLY A 18 -4.77 -2.84 -16.34
C GLY A 18 -4.54 -2.37 -14.93
N SER A 19 -4.86 -3.20 -13.93
CA SER A 19 -4.60 -2.92 -12.52
C SER A 19 -3.10 -2.78 -12.23
N GLY A 20 -2.27 -3.71 -12.73
CA GLY A 20 -0.82 -3.66 -12.53
C GLY A 20 -0.17 -2.42 -13.15
N ILE A 21 -0.62 -2.02 -14.34
CA ILE A 21 -0.17 -0.78 -14.99
C ILE A 21 -0.60 0.44 -14.16
N ALA A 22 -1.85 0.50 -13.72
CA ALA A 22 -2.36 1.61 -12.93
C ALA A 22 -1.60 1.75 -11.60
N TRP A 23 -1.36 0.66 -10.89
CA TRP A 23 -0.54 0.65 -9.67
C TRP A 23 0.88 1.15 -9.91
N THR A 24 1.54 0.64 -10.94
CA THR A 24 2.91 1.08 -11.29
C THR A 24 2.97 2.57 -11.60
N LEU A 25 1.99 3.10 -12.34
CA LEU A 25 1.90 4.54 -12.62
C LEU A 25 1.71 5.35 -11.34
N VAL A 26 0.86 4.91 -10.42
CA VAL A 26 0.65 5.58 -9.12
C VAL A 26 1.94 5.62 -8.32
N TYR A 27 2.69 4.52 -8.24
CA TYR A 27 4.00 4.50 -7.56
C TYR A 27 4.97 5.51 -8.16
N VAL A 28 5.13 5.51 -9.49
CA VAL A 28 6.03 6.44 -10.19
C VAL A 28 5.65 7.89 -9.92
N LEU A 29 4.35 8.20 -9.95
CA LEU A 29 3.84 9.56 -9.68
C LEU A 29 4.07 9.97 -8.21
N ILE A 30 3.79 9.09 -7.25
CA ILE A 30 4.04 9.35 -5.82
C ILE A 30 5.53 9.62 -5.58
N ILE A 31 6.40 8.79 -6.15
CA ILE A 31 7.85 8.94 -5.99
C ILE A 31 8.32 10.24 -6.63
N LYS A 32 7.89 10.53 -7.86
CA LYS A 32 8.25 11.75 -8.57
C LYS A 32 7.86 12.99 -7.78
N HIS A 33 6.57 13.15 -7.48
CA HIS A 33 6.07 14.31 -6.74
C HIS A 33 6.62 14.39 -5.33
N GLY A 34 6.84 13.25 -4.67
CA GLY A 34 7.45 13.23 -3.35
C GLY A 34 8.85 13.86 -3.32
N PHE A 35 9.66 13.67 -4.36
CA PHE A 35 10.97 14.32 -4.45
C PHE A 35 10.88 15.77 -4.94
N GLU A 36 10.03 16.06 -5.91
CA GLU A 36 9.84 17.42 -6.45
C GLU A 36 9.34 18.36 -5.35
N ASP A 37 8.32 17.96 -4.62
CA ASP A 37 7.66 18.77 -3.59
C ASP A 37 8.29 18.63 -2.20
N LYS A 38 9.32 17.77 -2.04
CA LYS A 38 9.96 17.43 -0.76
C LYS A 38 8.93 16.99 0.29
N THR A 39 8.00 16.15 -0.11
CA THR A 39 6.89 15.66 0.71
C THR A 39 6.77 14.14 0.60
N PHE A 40 5.81 13.55 1.30
CA PHE A 40 5.47 12.14 1.18
C PHE A 40 4.07 12.02 0.57
N GLY A 41 3.91 11.09 -0.36
CA GLY A 41 2.66 10.91 -1.12
C GLY A 41 1.73 9.83 -0.56
N MET A 42 2.15 9.08 0.48
CA MET A 42 1.38 7.97 1.02
C MET A 42 1.23 8.08 2.55
N PRO A 43 0.00 7.93 3.12
CA PRO A 43 -0.20 7.88 4.56
C PRO A 43 0.59 6.76 5.21
N LEU A 44 1.11 6.98 6.44
CA LEU A 44 1.95 6.00 7.15
C LEU A 44 1.34 4.61 7.23
N LEU A 45 0.06 4.51 7.60
CA LEU A 45 -0.60 3.22 7.76
C LEU A 45 -0.76 2.50 6.40
N ALA A 46 -1.07 3.24 5.34
CA ALA A 46 -1.16 2.70 3.99
C ALA A 46 0.21 2.15 3.53
N LEU A 47 1.27 2.95 3.70
CA LEU A 47 2.64 2.55 3.38
C LEU A 47 3.09 1.32 4.16
N ALA A 48 2.83 1.30 5.47
CA ALA A 48 3.24 0.19 6.33
C ALA A 48 2.51 -1.11 5.97
N ALA A 49 1.22 -1.05 5.67
CA ALA A 49 0.45 -2.21 5.27
C ALA A 49 0.91 -2.75 3.90
N ASN A 50 1.11 -1.85 2.93
CA ASN A 50 1.54 -2.20 1.59
C ASN A 50 2.95 -2.80 1.57
N LEU A 51 3.90 -2.13 2.21
CA LEU A 51 5.27 -2.60 2.37
C LEU A 51 5.33 -3.98 3.05
N SER A 52 4.47 -4.21 4.05
CA SER A 52 4.38 -5.50 4.75
C SER A 52 3.82 -6.60 3.85
N TRP A 53 2.76 -6.29 3.10
CA TRP A 53 2.12 -7.23 2.19
C TRP A 53 3.08 -7.66 1.08
N GLU A 54 3.68 -6.71 0.40
CA GLU A 54 4.62 -6.98 -0.69
C GLU A 54 5.86 -7.73 -0.20
N PHE A 55 6.40 -7.40 0.98
CA PHE A 55 7.50 -8.14 1.56
C PHE A 55 7.13 -9.59 1.87
N ILE A 56 5.94 -9.81 2.46
CA ILE A 56 5.48 -11.17 2.81
C ILE A 56 5.35 -12.03 1.54
N PHE A 57 4.70 -11.51 0.49
CA PHE A 57 4.44 -12.30 -0.73
C PHE A 57 5.61 -12.34 -1.71
N ALA A 58 6.54 -11.41 -1.62
CA ALA A 58 7.79 -11.49 -2.37
C ALA A 58 8.80 -12.48 -1.76
N PHE A 59 8.92 -12.53 -0.41
CA PHE A 59 10.06 -13.17 0.26
C PHE A 59 9.69 -14.21 1.32
N VAL A 60 8.60 -14.05 2.07
CA VAL A 60 8.24 -14.94 3.20
C VAL A 60 7.32 -16.06 2.75
N LEU A 61 6.26 -15.74 2.02
CA LEU A 61 5.26 -16.66 1.49
C LEU A 61 5.12 -16.43 -0.02
N PRO A 62 6.17 -16.68 -0.81
CA PRO A 62 6.17 -16.31 -2.22
C PRO A 62 5.06 -17.03 -2.98
N VAL A 63 4.27 -16.26 -3.73
CA VAL A 63 3.26 -16.82 -4.64
C VAL A 63 3.92 -17.70 -5.69
N HIS A 64 3.26 -18.78 -6.06
CA HIS A 64 3.81 -19.74 -7.02
C HIS A 64 3.95 -19.15 -8.44
N GLU A 65 3.17 -18.12 -8.77
CA GLU A 65 3.22 -17.48 -10.08
C GLU A 65 4.40 -16.50 -10.15
N ALA A 66 5.37 -16.80 -11.03
CA ALA A 66 6.60 -16.03 -11.18
C ALA A 66 6.34 -14.57 -11.57
N THR A 67 5.32 -14.31 -12.39
CA THR A 67 4.95 -12.96 -12.84
C THR A 67 4.48 -12.10 -11.67
N GLN A 68 3.59 -12.64 -10.85
CA GLN A 68 3.08 -11.93 -9.67
C GLN A 68 4.22 -11.66 -8.67
N ARG A 69 5.03 -12.66 -8.37
CA ARG A 69 6.18 -12.49 -7.47
C ARG A 69 7.16 -11.43 -7.96
N SER A 70 7.39 -11.36 -9.27
CA SER A 70 8.25 -10.32 -9.86
C SER A 70 7.66 -8.93 -9.68
N ALA A 71 6.35 -8.79 -9.85
CA ALA A 71 5.64 -7.54 -9.60
C ALA A 71 5.74 -7.12 -8.12
N ASP A 72 5.52 -8.04 -7.18
CA ASP A 72 5.61 -7.80 -5.74
C ASP A 72 7.01 -7.31 -5.33
N ILE A 73 8.07 -7.89 -5.91
CA ILE A 73 9.45 -7.44 -5.67
C ILE A 73 9.68 -6.01 -6.19
N VAL A 74 9.17 -5.68 -7.38
CA VAL A 74 9.30 -4.34 -7.98
C VAL A 74 8.52 -3.31 -7.16
N TRP A 75 7.30 -3.63 -6.79
CA TRP A 75 6.47 -2.73 -5.98
C TRP A 75 7.02 -2.56 -4.57
N TRP A 76 7.53 -3.62 -3.96
CA TRP A 76 8.26 -3.52 -2.69
C TRP A 76 9.46 -2.57 -2.80
N ALA A 77 10.21 -2.61 -3.90
CA ALA A 77 11.32 -1.67 -4.12
C ALA A 77 10.83 -0.21 -4.23
N PHE A 78 9.69 0.04 -4.88
CA PHE A 78 9.05 1.36 -4.90
C PHE A 78 8.61 1.81 -3.51
N ASP A 79 8.02 0.92 -2.72
CA ASP A 79 7.63 1.21 -1.34
C ASP A 79 8.83 1.55 -0.45
N MET A 80 9.98 0.92 -0.67
CA MET A 80 11.21 1.32 0.02
C MET A 80 11.63 2.75 -0.30
N VAL A 81 11.44 3.21 -1.55
CA VAL A 81 11.69 4.61 -1.94
C VAL A 81 10.67 5.55 -1.27
N ILE A 82 9.40 5.17 -1.24
CA ILE A 82 8.34 5.96 -0.59
C ILE A 82 8.57 6.00 0.93
N ALA A 83 9.00 4.90 1.54
CA ALA A 83 9.39 4.85 2.96
C ALA A 83 10.57 5.80 3.25
N TYR A 84 11.56 5.84 2.37
CA TYR A 84 12.64 6.82 2.47
C TYR A 84 12.11 8.26 2.39
N GLN A 85 11.21 8.56 1.45
CA GLN A 85 10.57 9.89 1.36
C GLN A 85 9.80 10.22 2.64
N PHE A 86 9.03 9.26 3.17
CA PHE A 86 8.31 9.43 4.42
C PHE A 86 9.26 9.75 5.59
N LEU A 87 10.32 9.00 5.75
CA LEU A 87 11.31 9.22 6.81
C LEU A 87 12.08 10.53 6.65
N ARG A 88 12.34 10.94 5.41
CA ARG A 88 13.13 12.13 5.08
C ARG A 88 12.31 13.42 5.17
N PHE A 89 11.07 13.39 4.72
CA PHE A 89 10.22 14.58 4.60
C PHE A 89 9.06 14.60 5.61
N GLY A 90 8.56 13.43 6.04
CA GLY A 90 7.37 13.33 6.90
C GLY A 90 7.56 13.93 8.29
N ARG A 91 8.78 13.88 8.85
CA ARG A 91 9.08 14.49 10.15
C ARG A 91 8.77 15.99 10.19
N THR A 92 8.93 16.69 9.07
CA THR A 92 8.66 18.14 9.00
C THR A 92 7.19 18.47 9.20
N SER A 93 6.28 17.54 8.82
CA SER A 93 4.82 17.71 8.97
C SER A 93 4.35 17.63 10.41
N VAL A 94 5.12 17.01 11.30
CA VAL A 94 4.81 16.88 12.73
C VAL A 94 5.71 17.75 13.61
N ARG A 95 6.51 18.63 12.99
CA ARG A 95 7.44 19.48 13.70
C ARG A 95 6.72 20.43 14.66
N GLY A 96 7.23 20.53 15.89
CA GLY A 96 6.63 21.35 16.94
C GLY A 96 5.41 20.71 17.62
N THR A 97 5.01 19.51 17.24
CA THR A 97 3.98 18.74 17.94
C THR A 97 4.62 17.69 18.87
N PRO A 98 3.89 17.18 19.87
CA PRO A 98 4.37 16.08 20.71
C PRO A 98 4.75 14.80 19.93
N LEU A 99 4.21 14.66 18.71
CA LEU A 99 4.48 13.50 17.84
C LEU A 99 5.88 13.53 17.22
N GLU A 100 6.53 14.69 17.12
CA GLU A 100 7.87 14.81 16.51
C GLU A 100 8.89 13.89 17.18
N ARG A 101 8.85 13.81 18.51
CA ARG A 101 9.74 12.96 19.30
C ARG A 101 9.52 11.46 19.06
N TYR A 102 8.29 11.07 18.74
CA TYR A 102 7.89 9.68 18.55
C TYR A 102 7.82 9.27 17.06
N PHE A 103 8.22 10.13 16.15
CA PHE A 103 8.07 9.92 14.70
C PHE A 103 8.70 8.60 14.23
N TYR A 104 9.97 8.36 14.54
CA TYR A 104 10.65 7.12 14.15
C TYR A 104 10.16 5.88 14.91
N PRO A 105 10.00 5.91 16.24
CA PRO A 105 9.38 4.80 16.96
C PRO A 105 7.99 4.45 16.42
N MET A 106 7.15 5.44 16.12
CA MET A 106 5.82 5.24 15.56
C MET A 106 5.90 4.55 14.20
N PHE A 107 6.83 4.96 13.33
CA PHE A 107 7.05 4.31 12.03
C PHE A 107 7.35 2.82 12.20
N VAL A 108 8.29 2.46 13.08
CA VAL A 108 8.66 1.07 13.35
C VAL A 108 7.49 0.27 13.93
N ILE A 109 6.78 0.84 14.91
CA ILE A 109 5.64 0.17 15.55
C ILE A 109 4.52 -0.08 14.53
N VAL A 110 4.19 0.89 13.68
CA VAL A 110 3.12 0.74 12.69
C VAL A 110 3.49 -0.33 11.66
N ILE A 111 4.74 -0.38 11.20
CA ILE A 111 5.20 -1.46 10.31
C ILE A 111 5.08 -2.82 11.01
N ALA A 112 5.54 -2.95 12.25
CA ALA A 112 5.47 -4.21 13.00
C ALA A 112 4.03 -4.69 13.19
N VAL A 113 3.11 -3.77 13.50
CA VAL A 113 1.68 -4.07 13.63
C VAL A 113 1.09 -4.50 12.29
N CYS A 114 1.35 -3.77 11.21
CA CYS A 114 0.85 -4.12 9.87
C CYS A 114 1.41 -5.46 9.40
N PHE A 115 2.70 -5.70 9.58
CA PHE A 115 3.33 -6.98 9.23
C PHE A 115 2.68 -8.15 9.97
N THR A 116 2.49 -8.01 11.29
CA THR A 116 1.85 -9.03 12.10
C THR A 116 0.40 -9.25 11.67
N ALA A 117 -0.34 -8.18 11.42
CA ALA A 117 -1.74 -8.27 10.98
C ALA A 117 -1.87 -8.99 9.63
N VAL A 118 -1.11 -8.57 8.63
CA VAL A 118 -1.12 -9.20 7.29
C VAL A 118 -0.75 -10.68 7.38
N LEU A 119 0.34 -11.00 8.11
CA LEU A 119 0.78 -12.37 8.27
C LEU A 119 -0.26 -13.23 9.00
N THR A 120 -0.88 -12.70 10.05
CA THR A 120 -1.89 -13.43 10.82
C THR A 120 -3.15 -13.68 9.99
N ILE A 121 -3.65 -12.68 9.27
CA ILE A 121 -4.80 -12.84 8.37
C ILE A 121 -4.49 -13.91 7.31
N THR A 122 -3.32 -13.83 6.70
CA THR A 122 -2.90 -14.79 5.66
C THR A 122 -2.82 -16.22 6.21
N LEU A 123 -2.15 -16.43 7.35
CA LEU A 123 -1.89 -17.78 7.85
C LEU A 123 -3.08 -18.40 8.58
N GLN A 124 -3.91 -17.60 9.22
CA GLN A 124 -5.02 -18.12 10.04
C GLN A 124 -6.37 -18.05 9.37
N PHE A 125 -6.62 -17.03 8.55
CA PHE A 125 -7.92 -16.79 7.94
C PHE A 125 -8.04 -17.44 6.55
N GLU A 126 -7.08 -17.25 5.67
CA GLU A 126 -7.16 -17.77 4.30
C GLU A 126 -7.31 -19.30 4.20
N PRO A 127 -6.67 -20.12 5.05
CA PRO A 127 -6.84 -21.58 5.00
C PRO A 127 -8.26 -22.07 5.34
N ILE A 128 -9.04 -21.29 6.06
CA ILE A 128 -10.40 -21.69 6.49
C ILE A 128 -11.50 -21.11 5.62
N VAL A 129 -11.24 -20.02 4.90
CA VAL A 129 -12.22 -19.38 4.00
C VAL A 129 -12.07 -19.92 2.58
N PRO A 130 -13.15 -20.37 1.91
CA PRO A 130 -13.06 -20.80 0.53
C PRO A 130 -12.51 -19.71 -0.39
N PRO A 131 -11.64 -20.05 -1.35
CA PRO A 131 -11.22 -21.38 -1.82
C PRO A 131 -10.11 -22.07 -1.00
N ARG A 132 -9.72 -21.58 0.17
CA ARG A 132 -8.69 -22.13 1.06
C ARG A 132 -7.28 -22.13 0.41
N ILE A 133 -6.98 -21.06 -0.29
CA ILE A 133 -5.69 -20.83 -0.95
C ILE A 133 -4.99 -19.70 -0.23
N ILE A 134 -3.71 -19.89 0.08
CA ILE A 134 -2.86 -18.85 0.67
C ILE A 134 -2.24 -18.06 -0.48
N ASP A 135 -2.84 -16.92 -0.80
CA ASP A 135 -2.40 -16.04 -1.90
C ASP A 135 -2.49 -14.54 -1.56
N GLY A 136 -2.83 -14.20 -0.32
CA GLY A 136 -2.87 -12.81 0.15
C GLY A 136 -4.07 -12.01 -0.33
N ARG A 137 -5.08 -12.63 -0.93
CA ARG A 137 -6.23 -11.90 -1.50
C ARG A 137 -7.05 -11.15 -0.46
N TYR A 138 -7.29 -11.74 0.69
CA TYR A 138 -8.08 -11.10 1.75
C TYR A 138 -7.37 -9.88 2.34
N PRO A 139 -6.11 -9.99 2.81
CA PRO A 139 -5.41 -8.79 3.26
C PRO A 139 -5.20 -7.77 2.14
N ALA A 140 -5.11 -8.17 0.86
CA ALA A 140 -5.07 -7.23 -0.26
C ALA A 140 -6.36 -6.42 -0.41
N PHE A 141 -7.54 -7.05 -0.26
CA PHE A 141 -8.81 -6.33 -0.30
C PHE A 141 -8.96 -5.37 0.88
N ASP A 142 -8.66 -5.81 2.11
CA ASP A 142 -8.72 -4.97 3.31
C ASP A 142 -7.78 -3.77 3.18
N GLN A 143 -6.58 -4.01 2.70
CA GLN A 143 -5.58 -2.98 2.45
C GLN A 143 -6.03 -1.98 1.38
N ASN A 144 -6.59 -2.43 0.25
CA ASN A 144 -7.08 -1.54 -0.81
C ASN A 144 -8.23 -0.65 -0.32
N LEU A 145 -9.15 -1.19 0.48
CA LEU A 145 -10.20 -0.41 1.10
C LEU A 145 -9.62 0.65 2.06
N MET A 146 -8.73 0.23 2.95
CA MET A 146 -8.06 1.13 3.89
C MET A 146 -7.28 2.22 3.17
N MET A 147 -6.52 1.89 2.14
CA MET A 147 -5.75 2.85 1.34
C MET A 147 -6.68 3.86 0.66
N SER A 148 -7.78 3.42 0.06
CA SER A 148 -8.75 4.30 -0.57
C SER A 148 -9.30 5.34 0.41
N ILE A 149 -9.66 4.93 1.62
CA ILE A 149 -10.14 5.82 2.68
C ILE A 149 -9.04 6.80 3.12
N LEU A 150 -7.83 6.30 3.36
CA LEU A 150 -6.72 7.09 3.86
C LEU A 150 -6.21 8.11 2.84
N PHE A 151 -6.18 7.76 1.55
CA PHE A 151 -5.82 8.71 0.49
C PHE A 151 -6.84 9.85 0.36
N VAL A 152 -8.14 9.53 0.41
CA VAL A 152 -9.20 10.56 0.39
C VAL A 152 -9.10 11.45 1.63
N ALA A 153 -8.89 10.88 2.81
CA ALA A 153 -8.71 11.65 4.05
C ALA A 153 -7.47 12.56 3.97
N MET A 154 -6.35 12.04 3.48
CA MET A 154 -5.13 12.84 3.30
C MET A 154 -5.32 13.97 2.30
N LEU A 155 -6.05 13.74 1.21
CA LEU A 155 -6.35 14.76 0.22
C LEU A 155 -7.18 15.89 0.84
N ASN A 156 -8.24 15.56 1.59
CA ASN A 156 -9.08 16.54 2.26
C ASN A 156 -8.27 17.39 3.25
N ILE A 157 -7.46 16.78 4.10
CA ILE A 157 -6.62 17.50 5.06
C ILE A 157 -5.65 18.44 4.34
N ARG A 158 -5.03 17.99 3.25
CA ARG A 158 -4.09 18.82 2.48
C ARG A 158 -4.75 19.97 1.75
N THR A 159 -5.94 19.76 1.21
CA THR A 159 -6.71 20.86 0.57
C THR A 159 -7.11 21.93 1.58
N ASP A 160 -7.51 21.54 2.78
CA ASP A 160 -7.85 22.49 3.85
C ASP A 160 -6.63 23.31 4.31
N LEU A 161 -5.44 22.69 4.36
CA LEU A 161 -4.20 23.37 4.73
C LEU A 161 -3.59 24.22 3.61
N SER A 162 -3.92 23.94 2.36
CA SER A 162 -3.38 24.61 1.17
C SER A 162 -4.41 25.54 0.50
N ALA A 163 -5.55 25.77 1.12
CA ALA A 163 -6.63 26.61 0.60
C ALA A 163 -6.22 28.03 0.12
N PRO A 164 -5.08 28.63 0.54
CA PRO A 164 -4.59 29.85 -0.09
C PRO A 164 -3.84 29.67 -1.41
N SER A 165 -3.47 28.46 -1.81
CA SER A 165 -2.59 28.20 -2.96
C SER A 165 -3.27 27.51 -4.15
N LEU A 166 -4.57 27.27 -4.10
CA LEU A 166 -5.35 26.67 -5.21
C LEU A 166 -5.98 27.73 -6.13
N HIS A 167 -5.39 28.93 -6.18
CA HIS A 167 -5.70 29.91 -7.22
C HIS A 167 -4.55 29.92 -8.24
N LEU A 168 -4.50 28.88 -9.07
CA LEU A 168 -3.91 28.93 -10.41
C LEU A 168 -4.55 27.83 -11.27
#